data_e46da17269a3bbee579d4359505d055e
#
_entry.id   e46da17269a3bbee579d4359505d055e
#
_cell.length_a   1.000
_cell.length_b   1.000
_cell.length_c   1.000
_cell.angle_alpha   90.00
_cell.angle_beta   90.00
_cell.angle_gamma   90.00
#
_symmetry.space_group_name_H-M   'P 1'
#
loop_
_entity.id
_entity.type
_entity.pdbx_description
1 polymer ?
#
loop_
_entity_poly.entity_id
_entity_poly.type
_entity_poly.pdbx_seq_one_letter_code
_entity_poly.pdbx_strand_id
1 'polypeptide(L)'
;PDIPITTDIIVGFPGEAEEDFEDTLDVVRKAKYDSAYTFIYSKRTGTPAAKMDGQVSEDIVKDRFNRLLATVSEVSHEHIKRYEGMDMDVLVEDIDDHDNTFVTGRMTNNILVHFKGDKELIGSIVNVHLDECKGFYYIGEQV
;
A
#
# COMPACT_ATOMS: atom_id res chain seq x y z
N PRO A 1 -11.52 13.95 -4.92
CA PRO A 1 -10.21 14.51 -5.24
C PRO A 1 -9.25 13.38 -5.58
N ASP A 2 -8.43 13.56 -6.62
CA ASP A 2 -7.48 12.56 -7.09
C ASP A 2 -6.17 12.55 -6.28
N ILE A 3 -6.26 12.90 -5.00
CA ILE A 3 -5.13 12.88 -4.08
C ILE A 3 -5.03 11.48 -3.47
N PRO A 4 -3.90 10.79 -3.63
CA PRO A 4 -3.66 9.51 -2.97
C PRO A 4 -3.58 9.71 -1.45
N ILE A 5 -4.21 8.81 -0.72
CA ILE A 5 -4.19 8.80 0.75
C ILE A 5 -3.56 7.51 1.22
N THR A 6 -2.57 7.63 2.08
CA THR A 6 -1.92 6.49 2.75
C THR A 6 -2.11 6.61 4.26
N THR A 7 -2.01 5.49 4.97
CA THR A 7 -2.17 5.47 6.44
C THR A 7 -1.30 4.39 7.08
N ASP A 8 -1.09 4.54 8.39
CA ASP A 8 -0.51 3.52 9.26
C ASP A 8 -1.60 2.95 10.16
N ILE A 9 -1.69 1.62 10.26
CA ILE A 9 -2.69 0.93 11.08
C ILE A 9 -1.99 -0.05 12.02
N ILE A 10 -2.29 0.05 13.30
CA ILE A 10 -1.79 -0.86 14.34
C ILE A 10 -2.96 -1.64 14.91
N VAL A 11 -2.87 -2.97 14.93
CA VAL A 11 -3.84 -3.85 15.58
C VAL A 11 -3.31 -4.44 16.87
N GLY A 12 -4.21 -4.83 17.76
CA GLY A 12 -3.86 -5.46 19.04
C GLY A 12 -3.40 -4.47 20.11
N PHE A 13 -3.78 -3.20 20.00
CA PHE A 13 -3.51 -2.23 21.05
C PHE A 13 -4.21 -2.65 22.36
N PRO A 14 -3.60 -2.42 23.56
CA PRO A 14 -4.22 -2.79 24.82
C PRO A 14 -5.64 -2.20 24.97
N GLY A 15 -6.61 -3.08 25.25
CA GLY A 15 -8.02 -2.71 25.38
C GLY A 15 -8.82 -2.76 24.10
N GLU A 16 -8.19 -3.03 22.94
CA GLU A 16 -8.90 -3.20 21.66
C GLU A 16 -9.88 -4.36 21.72
N ALA A 17 -11.18 -4.05 21.67
CA ALA A 17 -12.24 -5.04 21.54
C ALA A 17 -12.45 -5.47 20.08
N GLU A 18 -13.28 -6.49 19.86
CA GLU A 18 -13.60 -6.91 18.48
C GLU A 18 -14.36 -5.83 17.72
N GLU A 19 -15.21 -5.09 18.40
CA GLU A 19 -15.98 -3.97 17.81
C GLU A 19 -15.04 -2.86 17.34
N ASP A 20 -14.02 -2.49 18.12
CA ASP A 20 -13.03 -1.48 17.72
C ASP A 20 -12.22 -1.91 16.47
N PHE A 21 -11.93 -3.20 16.40
CA PHE A 21 -11.26 -3.77 15.23
C PHE A 21 -12.17 -3.78 13.99
N GLU A 22 -13.44 -4.14 14.13
CA GLU A 22 -14.41 -4.05 13.01
C GLU A 22 -14.59 -2.62 12.53
N ASP A 23 -14.62 -1.63 13.44
CA ASP A 23 -14.63 -0.21 13.08
C ASP A 23 -13.38 0.19 12.28
N THR A 24 -12.21 -0.36 12.63
CA THR A 24 -10.97 -0.17 11.86
C THR A 24 -11.12 -0.69 10.42
N LEU A 25 -11.68 -1.89 10.22
CA LEU A 25 -11.93 -2.45 8.90
C LEU A 25 -12.96 -1.60 8.12
N ASP A 26 -13.98 -1.10 8.79
CA ASP A 26 -14.99 -0.23 8.17
C ASP A 26 -14.37 1.09 7.68
N VAL A 27 -13.50 1.69 8.48
CA VAL A 27 -12.73 2.88 8.07
C VAL A 27 -11.88 2.59 6.83
N VAL A 28 -11.17 1.46 6.77
CA VAL A 28 -10.38 1.06 5.61
C VAL A 28 -11.24 0.98 4.35
N ARG A 29 -12.41 0.32 4.45
CA ARG A 29 -13.34 0.17 3.31
C ARG A 29 -13.93 1.51 2.84
N LYS A 30 -14.22 2.42 3.77
CA LYS A 30 -14.83 3.73 3.46
C LYS A 30 -13.81 4.74 2.95
N ALA A 31 -12.63 4.79 3.54
CA ALA A 31 -11.58 5.73 3.15
C ALA A 31 -10.93 5.39 1.82
N LYS A 32 -10.89 4.09 1.44
CA LYS A 32 -10.29 3.59 0.21
C LYS A 32 -8.85 4.07 0.04
N TYR A 33 -8.02 3.77 1.02
CA TYR A 33 -6.61 4.12 0.99
C TYR A 33 -5.91 3.51 -0.23
N ASP A 34 -5.05 4.29 -0.88
CA ASP A 34 -4.18 3.79 -1.96
C ASP A 34 -3.18 2.77 -1.42
N SER A 35 -2.73 2.98 -0.18
CA SER A 35 -1.88 2.04 0.54
C SER A 35 -2.03 2.21 2.05
N ALA A 36 -1.84 1.13 2.80
CA ALA A 36 -1.79 1.17 4.25
C ALA A 36 -0.61 0.35 4.76
N TYR A 37 0.19 0.95 5.64
CA TYR A 37 1.24 0.25 6.38
C TYR A 37 0.62 -0.36 7.63
N THR A 38 0.69 -1.67 7.77
CA THR A 38 0.00 -2.43 8.81
C THR A 38 0.98 -3.01 9.81
N PHE A 39 0.69 -2.86 11.08
CA PHE A 39 1.55 -3.30 12.18
C PHE A 39 0.76 -4.03 13.25
N ILE A 40 1.43 -4.93 13.94
CA ILE A 40 0.97 -5.49 15.21
C ILE A 40 1.53 -4.63 16.34
N TYR A 41 0.70 -4.29 17.33
CA TYR A 41 1.18 -3.61 18.52
C TYR A 41 2.30 -4.43 19.18
N SER A 42 3.43 -3.77 19.42
CA SER A 42 4.58 -4.35 20.10
C SER A 42 4.81 -3.64 21.45
N LYS A 43 4.76 -4.42 22.53
CA LYS A 43 4.97 -3.93 23.90
C LYS A 43 6.39 -3.39 24.06
N ARG A 44 6.54 -2.08 24.31
CA ARG A 44 7.83 -1.43 24.51
C ARG A 44 8.00 -1.01 25.96
N THR A 45 9.05 -1.49 26.62
CA THR A 45 9.38 -1.13 27.99
C THR A 45 9.45 0.39 28.17
N GLY A 46 8.83 0.89 29.24
CA GLY A 46 8.82 2.31 29.57
C GLY A 46 7.67 3.12 28.98
N THR A 47 6.87 2.54 28.07
CA THR A 47 5.68 3.22 27.54
C THR A 47 4.45 3.06 28.45
N PRO A 48 3.51 4.02 28.47
CA PRO A 48 2.23 3.85 29.17
C PRO A 48 1.47 2.63 28.68
N ALA A 49 1.39 2.39 27.38
CA ALA A 49 0.68 1.26 26.79
C ALA A 49 1.21 -0.11 27.25
N ALA A 50 2.51 -0.21 27.54
CA ALA A 50 3.09 -1.44 28.07
C ALA A 50 2.60 -1.80 29.48
N LYS A 51 2.02 -0.82 30.21
CA LYS A 51 1.51 -0.96 31.57
C LYS A 51 -0.02 -1.03 31.63
N MET A 52 -0.68 -0.85 30.49
CA MET A 52 -2.14 -0.94 30.42
C MET A 52 -2.61 -2.37 30.67
N ASP A 53 -3.73 -2.49 31.36
CA ASP A 53 -4.49 -3.74 31.42
C ASP A 53 -5.17 -4.01 30.08
N GLY A 54 -5.68 -5.24 29.90
CA GLY A 54 -6.40 -5.59 28.65
C GLY A 54 -5.46 -5.84 27.46
N GLN A 55 -4.26 -6.34 27.72
CA GLN A 55 -3.37 -6.82 26.64
C GLN A 55 -4.09 -7.90 25.82
N VAL A 56 -4.16 -7.73 24.51
CA VAL A 56 -4.83 -8.67 23.61
C VAL A 56 -3.95 -9.90 23.39
N SER A 57 -4.56 -11.10 23.41
CA SER A 57 -3.81 -12.34 23.23
C SER A 57 -3.24 -12.47 21.80
N GLU A 58 -2.11 -13.17 21.68
CA GLU A 58 -1.42 -13.36 20.39
C GLU A 58 -2.32 -13.97 19.30
N ASP A 59 -3.17 -14.95 19.66
CA ASP A 59 -4.05 -15.61 18.70
C ASP A 59 -5.09 -14.64 18.13
N ILE A 60 -5.68 -13.79 18.98
CA ILE A 60 -6.63 -12.76 18.54
C ILE A 60 -5.93 -11.72 17.67
N VAL A 61 -4.76 -11.25 18.09
CA VAL A 61 -3.99 -10.27 17.32
C VAL A 61 -3.63 -10.82 15.94
N LYS A 62 -3.23 -12.08 15.85
CA LYS A 62 -2.88 -12.75 14.61
C LYS A 62 -4.06 -12.90 13.65
N ASP A 63 -5.22 -13.26 14.19
CA ASP A 63 -6.46 -13.33 13.42
C ASP A 63 -6.83 -11.94 12.87
N ARG A 64 -6.89 -10.94 13.72
CA ARG A 64 -7.18 -9.55 13.33
C ARG A 64 -6.20 -9.02 12.29
N PHE A 65 -4.92 -9.28 12.46
CA PHE A 65 -3.89 -8.84 11.51
C PHE A 65 -4.09 -9.46 10.13
N ASN A 66 -4.40 -10.76 10.06
CA ASN A 66 -4.67 -11.44 8.80
C ASN A 66 -5.94 -10.87 8.11
N ARG A 67 -6.99 -10.60 8.88
CA ARG A 67 -8.22 -9.97 8.36
C ARG A 67 -7.96 -8.55 7.87
N LEU A 68 -7.15 -7.77 8.59
CA LEU A 68 -6.74 -6.44 8.17
C LEU A 68 -5.95 -6.49 6.85
N LEU A 69 -4.96 -7.38 6.74
CA LEU A 69 -4.17 -7.54 5.52
C LEU A 69 -5.05 -7.88 4.32
N ALA A 70 -6.00 -8.79 4.48
CA ALA A 70 -6.93 -9.17 3.42
C ALA A 70 -7.80 -7.97 2.98
N THR A 71 -8.37 -7.23 3.95
CA THR A 71 -9.22 -6.07 3.67
C THR A 71 -8.43 -4.94 2.99
N VAL A 72 -7.23 -4.62 3.48
CA VAL A 72 -6.36 -3.59 2.88
C VAL A 72 -5.98 -3.99 1.46
N SER A 73 -5.58 -5.25 1.25
CA SER A 73 -5.20 -5.74 -0.08
C SER A 73 -6.37 -5.64 -1.07
N GLU A 74 -7.56 -6.06 -0.68
CA GLU A 74 -8.77 -5.98 -1.51
C GLU A 74 -9.10 -4.54 -1.88
N VAL A 75 -9.18 -3.65 -0.89
CA VAL A 75 -9.57 -2.25 -1.08
C VAL A 75 -8.53 -1.49 -1.91
N SER A 76 -7.25 -1.63 -1.60
CA SER A 76 -6.18 -0.95 -2.34
C SER A 76 -6.10 -1.45 -3.78
N HIS A 77 -6.19 -2.77 -4.00
CA HIS A 77 -6.18 -3.36 -5.34
C HIS A 77 -7.35 -2.83 -6.19
N GLU A 78 -8.55 -2.78 -5.62
CA GLU A 78 -9.72 -2.25 -6.33
C GLU A 78 -9.57 -0.74 -6.61
N HIS A 79 -9.03 0.00 -5.65
CA HIS A 79 -8.90 1.44 -5.75
C HIS A 79 -7.82 1.88 -6.75
N ILE A 80 -6.68 1.21 -6.82
CA ILE A 80 -5.61 1.57 -7.77
C ILE A 80 -5.96 1.26 -9.22
N LYS A 81 -6.90 0.34 -9.49
CA LYS A 81 -7.37 0.05 -10.86
C LYS A 81 -7.91 1.27 -11.61
N ARG A 82 -8.30 2.32 -10.88
CA ARG A 82 -8.82 3.55 -11.49
C ARG A 82 -7.86 4.27 -12.44
N TYR A 83 -6.58 3.97 -12.35
CA TYR A 83 -5.56 4.56 -13.24
C TYR A 83 -5.32 3.77 -14.53
N GLU A 84 -5.90 2.56 -14.67
CA GLU A 84 -5.76 1.74 -15.87
C GLU A 84 -6.29 2.47 -17.10
N GLY A 85 -5.50 2.49 -18.17
CA GLY A 85 -5.79 3.23 -19.40
C GLY A 85 -5.50 4.75 -19.35
N MET A 86 -4.88 5.24 -18.26
CA MET A 86 -4.50 6.65 -18.13
C MET A 86 -3.02 6.86 -18.48
N ASP A 87 -2.72 8.06 -18.96
CA ASP A 87 -1.35 8.52 -19.16
C ASP A 87 -0.88 9.25 -17.90
N MET A 88 0.22 8.78 -17.31
CA MET A 88 0.72 9.27 -16.02
C MET A 88 2.20 9.61 -16.09
N ASP A 89 2.59 10.65 -15.35
CA ASP A 89 4.00 10.99 -15.17
C ASP A 89 4.66 10.00 -14.21
N VAL A 90 5.77 9.42 -14.65
CA VAL A 90 6.54 8.40 -13.92
C VAL A 90 7.98 8.87 -13.77
N LEU A 91 8.46 8.97 -12.53
CA LEU A 91 9.89 9.16 -12.24
C LEU A 91 10.59 7.81 -12.41
N VAL A 92 11.48 7.70 -13.36
CA VAL A 92 12.26 6.48 -13.60
C VAL A 92 13.36 6.36 -12.54
N GLU A 93 13.36 5.24 -11.82
CA GLU A 93 14.26 5.03 -10.68
C GLU A 93 15.37 4.03 -10.98
N ASP A 94 15.06 2.92 -11.67
CA ASP A 94 16.03 1.86 -11.91
C ASP A 94 15.70 1.02 -13.15
N ILE A 95 16.62 0.13 -13.51
CA ILE A 95 16.38 -0.94 -14.50
C ILE A 95 15.64 -2.07 -13.78
N ASP A 96 14.75 -2.76 -14.51
CA ASP A 96 14.09 -3.95 -13.97
C ASP A 96 15.10 -5.07 -13.68
N ASP A 97 15.04 -5.66 -12.48
CA ASP A 97 15.97 -6.69 -12.02
C ASP A 97 15.89 -8.01 -12.83
N HIS A 98 14.77 -8.21 -13.54
CA HIS A 98 14.50 -9.45 -14.29
C HIS A 98 14.67 -9.29 -15.79
N ASP A 99 14.49 -8.07 -16.30
CA ASP A 99 14.61 -7.76 -17.73
C ASP A 99 15.19 -6.36 -17.95
N ASN A 100 16.46 -6.30 -18.33
CA ASN A 100 17.18 -5.03 -18.57
C ASN A 100 16.71 -4.26 -19.84
N THR A 101 15.69 -4.73 -20.53
CA THR A 101 14.95 -3.95 -21.55
C THR A 101 13.78 -3.17 -20.97
N PHE A 102 13.50 -3.36 -19.67
CA PHE A 102 12.51 -2.64 -18.91
C PHE A 102 13.16 -1.76 -17.84
N VAL A 103 12.49 -0.68 -17.53
CA VAL A 103 12.79 0.20 -16.40
C VAL A 103 11.63 0.20 -15.43
N THR A 104 11.95 0.55 -14.18
CA THR A 104 10.98 0.74 -13.13
C THR A 104 10.95 2.19 -12.69
N GLY A 105 9.78 2.69 -12.40
CA GLY A 105 9.60 4.05 -11.93
C GLY A 105 8.37 4.18 -11.03
N ARG A 106 8.16 5.37 -10.51
CA ARG A 106 7.02 5.65 -9.62
C ARG A 106 6.22 6.84 -10.10
N MET A 107 4.91 6.69 -10.03
CA MET A 107 3.98 7.81 -10.16
C MET A 107 4.02 8.69 -8.90
N THR A 108 3.41 9.86 -8.96
CA THR A 108 3.33 10.81 -7.83
C THR A 108 2.65 10.24 -6.57
N ASN A 109 1.82 9.21 -6.73
CA ASN A 109 1.18 8.47 -5.65
C ASN A 109 2.00 7.27 -5.14
N ASN A 110 3.28 7.19 -5.54
CA ASN A 110 4.23 6.14 -5.16
C ASN A 110 3.92 4.73 -5.70
N ILE A 111 2.96 4.59 -6.62
CA ILE A 111 2.69 3.31 -7.29
C ILE A 111 3.80 3.02 -8.29
N LEU A 112 4.31 1.79 -8.27
CA LEU A 112 5.35 1.31 -9.15
C LEU A 112 4.80 1.06 -10.56
N VAL A 113 5.59 1.42 -11.58
CA VAL A 113 5.29 1.17 -12.98
C VAL A 113 6.50 0.53 -13.65
N HIS A 114 6.27 -0.56 -14.38
CA HIS A 114 7.26 -1.22 -15.23
C HIS A 114 6.92 -0.94 -16.68
N PHE A 115 7.87 -0.47 -17.46
CA PHE A 115 7.68 -0.20 -18.88
C PHE A 115 8.99 -0.35 -19.65
N LYS A 116 8.88 -0.52 -20.97
CA LYS A 116 10.05 -0.69 -21.83
C LYS A 116 10.86 0.60 -21.91
N GLY A 117 12.14 0.50 -21.59
CA GLY A 117 13.06 1.64 -21.60
C GLY A 117 14.49 1.21 -21.30
N ASP A 118 15.41 2.15 -21.40
CA ASP A 118 16.82 1.91 -21.09
C ASP A 118 17.32 2.77 -19.91
N LYS A 119 18.54 2.49 -19.49
CA LYS A 119 19.17 3.15 -18.34
C LYS A 119 19.33 4.67 -18.46
N GLU A 120 19.25 5.22 -19.68
CA GLU A 120 19.40 6.65 -19.92
C GLU A 120 18.19 7.43 -19.41
N LEU A 121 17.07 6.75 -19.20
CA LEU A 121 15.86 7.33 -18.61
C LEU A 121 15.92 7.51 -17.11
N ILE A 122 16.85 6.85 -16.40
CA ILE A 122 16.94 6.90 -14.94
C ILE A 122 17.15 8.36 -14.46
N GLY A 123 16.33 8.79 -13.51
CA GLY A 123 16.29 10.15 -12.99
C GLY A 123 15.42 11.12 -13.81
N SER A 124 14.84 10.65 -14.92
CA SER A 124 13.92 11.44 -15.73
C SER A 124 12.46 11.20 -15.31
N ILE A 125 11.62 12.20 -15.57
CA ILE A 125 10.17 12.02 -15.52
C ILE A 125 9.70 11.85 -16.97
N VAL A 126 9.01 10.74 -17.23
CA VAL A 126 8.45 10.40 -18.54
C VAL A 126 6.95 10.14 -18.43
N ASN A 127 6.21 10.39 -19.51
CA ASN A 127 4.80 10.08 -19.56
C ASN A 127 4.61 8.63 -20.02
N VAL A 128 3.79 7.87 -19.29
CA VAL A 128 3.58 6.43 -19.51
C VAL A 128 2.09 6.14 -19.54
N HIS A 129 1.63 5.46 -20.58
CA HIS A 129 0.30 4.87 -20.65
C HIS A 129 0.26 3.62 -19.78
N LEU A 130 -0.73 3.54 -18.88
CA LEU A 130 -0.88 2.43 -17.92
C LEU A 130 -1.78 1.35 -18.54
N ASP A 131 -1.19 0.29 -19.09
CA ASP A 131 -1.92 -0.73 -19.83
C ASP A 131 -2.64 -1.73 -18.91
N GLU A 132 -1.97 -2.19 -17.87
CA GLU A 132 -2.47 -3.26 -17.01
C GLU A 132 -2.07 -3.08 -15.54
N CYS A 133 -3.07 -3.12 -14.65
CA CYS A 133 -2.89 -3.15 -13.20
C CYS A 133 -2.60 -4.58 -12.73
N LYS A 134 -1.43 -4.80 -12.12
CA LYS A 134 -1.00 -6.09 -11.54
C LYS A 134 -1.24 -6.18 -10.02
N GLY A 135 -2.12 -5.35 -9.49
CA GLY A 135 -2.49 -5.35 -8.07
C GLY A 135 -1.72 -4.33 -7.23
N PHE A 136 -0.40 -4.26 -7.31
CA PHE A 136 0.45 -3.33 -6.58
C PHE A 136 1.34 -2.47 -7.48
N TYR A 137 1.34 -2.76 -8.77
CA TYR A 137 2.11 -2.06 -9.77
C TYR A 137 1.39 -2.08 -11.11
N TYR A 138 1.86 -1.27 -12.04
CA TYR A 138 1.39 -1.22 -13.40
C TYR A 138 2.44 -1.71 -14.39
N ILE A 139 1.96 -2.27 -15.50
CA ILE A 139 2.71 -2.39 -16.74
C ILE A 139 2.19 -1.32 -17.69
N GLY A 140 3.09 -0.65 -18.41
CA GLY A 140 2.72 0.41 -19.33
C GLY A 140 3.71 0.58 -20.48
N GLU A 141 3.42 1.58 -21.31
CA GLU A 141 4.25 1.98 -22.43
C GLU A 141 4.54 3.48 -22.37
N GLN A 142 5.77 3.88 -22.67
CA GLN A 142 6.13 5.30 -22.78
C GLN A 142 5.41 5.93 -23.97
N VAL A 143 4.75 7.06 -23.78
CA VAL A 143 4.01 7.82 -24.81
C VAL A 143 4.67 9.15 -25.10
#